data_d4911e07042551becdcbf0ccf3713279
#
_entry.id   d4911e07042551becdcbf0ccf3713279
#
_cell.length_a   1.000
_cell.length_b   1.000
_cell.length_c   1.000
_cell.angle_alpha   90.00
_cell.angle_beta   90.00
_cell.angle_gamma   90.00
#
_symmetry.space_group_name_H-M   'P 1'
#
loop_
_entity.id
_entity.type
_entity.pdbx_description
1 polymer ?
#
loop_
_entity_poly.entity_id
_entity_poly.type
_entity_poly.pdbx_seq_one_letter_code
_entity_poly.pdbx_strand_id
1 'polypeptide(L)'
;PTPCVIIHYPEETINLLPKAIGVKCEQVVCWVYNSNTGKQSRLISWWGCKPDFRKVRQPYKNLNDKRIQKRIAEGKTGAKIYDWWNINQVKNVSKEKTEHPCQIPEEVIGKIIKTTAEENQTIIDVFAGSGTTSKVAYDLGYDTISYEVDKKYCDIINKRIYERGK
;
A
#
# COMPACT_ATOMS: atom_id res chain seq x y z
N PRO A 1 22.05 2.07 -1.84
CA PRO A 1 21.00 2.10 -0.80
C PRO A 1 19.78 1.32 -1.27
N THR A 2 19.24 0.50 -0.39
CA THR A 2 18.05 -0.30 -0.70
C THR A 2 16.83 0.62 -0.83
N PRO A 3 16.04 0.54 -1.91
CA PRO A 3 14.84 1.32 -2.06
C PRO A 3 13.82 0.96 -0.98
N CYS A 4 13.10 1.95 -0.44
CA CYS A 4 12.07 1.70 0.55
C CYS A 4 10.83 2.57 0.35
N VAL A 5 9.70 2.08 0.86
CA VAL A 5 8.43 2.79 0.90
C VAL A 5 7.96 2.88 2.34
N ILE A 6 7.55 4.08 2.77
CA ILE A 6 7.18 4.34 4.16
C ILE A 6 5.78 4.95 4.20
N ILE A 7 4.92 4.40 5.06
CA ILE A 7 3.62 4.97 5.41
C ILE A 7 3.78 5.71 6.74
N HIS A 8 3.52 7.02 6.73
CA HIS A 8 3.80 7.87 7.89
C HIS A 8 2.81 9.04 7.99
N TYR A 9 2.85 9.77 9.10
CA TYR A 9 2.12 11.04 9.21
C TYR A 9 2.90 12.18 8.55
N PRO A 10 2.21 13.26 8.09
CA PRO A 10 2.87 14.39 7.40
C PRO A 10 4.01 15.04 8.19
N GLU A 11 3.88 15.12 9.50
CA GLU A 11 4.86 15.75 10.39
C GLU A 11 6.23 15.07 10.35
N GLU A 12 6.25 13.74 10.14
CA GLU A 12 7.49 12.94 10.12
C GLU A 12 8.31 13.17 8.86
N THR A 13 7.65 13.52 7.75
CA THR A 13 8.32 13.79 6.47
C THR A 13 9.29 14.96 6.54
N ILE A 14 8.93 16.01 7.26
CA ILE A 14 9.69 17.26 7.30
C ILE A 14 10.91 17.12 8.22
N ASN A 15 10.75 16.47 9.35
CA ASN A 15 11.73 16.56 10.43
C ASN A 15 12.64 15.33 10.56
N LEU A 16 12.15 14.15 10.25
CA LEU A 16 12.80 12.89 10.60
C LEU A 16 13.31 12.09 9.39
N LEU A 17 12.43 11.80 8.45
CA LEU A 17 12.71 10.83 7.38
C LEU A 17 13.88 11.23 6.46
N PRO A 18 14.04 12.48 6.01
CA PRO A 18 15.16 12.84 5.13
C PRO A 18 16.51 12.62 5.79
N LYS A 19 16.61 12.83 7.10
CA LYS A 19 17.84 12.63 7.86
C LYS A 19 18.14 11.16 8.15
N ALA A 20 17.07 10.37 8.42
CA ALA A 20 17.20 8.97 8.78
C ALA A 20 17.51 8.06 7.58
N ILE A 21 16.93 8.36 6.42
CA ILE A 21 17.00 7.46 5.24
C ILE A 21 18.23 7.74 4.37
N GLY A 22 18.71 8.99 4.30
CA GLY A 22 19.92 9.36 3.59
C GLY A 22 19.86 9.24 2.05
N VAL A 23 18.68 8.98 1.48
CA VAL A 23 18.43 8.98 0.04
C VAL A 23 17.27 9.88 -0.32
N LYS A 24 17.19 10.27 -1.59
CA LYS A 24 16.16 11.20 -2.07
C LYS A 24 14.78 10.56 -2.03
N CYS A 25 13.78 11.35 -1.58
CA CYS A 25 12.38 11.03 -1.77
C CYS A 25 11.99 11.29 -3.24
N GLU A 26 11.58 10.25 -3.95
CA GLU A 26 11.25 10.31 -5.38
C GLU A 26 9.77 10.58 -5.64
N GLN A 27 8.89 10.14 -4.73
CA GLN A 27 7.44 10.31 -4.85
C GLN A 27 6.79 10.35 -3.48
N VAL A 28 5.74 11.14 -3.37
CA VAL A 28 4.82 11.13 -2.21
C VAL A 28 3.40 10.97 -2.72
N VAL A 29 2.60 10.18 -2.00
CA VAL A 29 1.17 9.98 -2.22
C VAL A 29 0.44 10.38 -0.94
N CYS A 30 -0.66 11.11 -1.08
CA CYS A 30 -1.59 11.38 0.01
C CYS A 30 -2.67 10.29 0.06
N TRP A 31 -2.60 9.44 1.09
CA TRP A 31 -3.66 8.48 1.38
C TRP A 31 -4.65 9.11 2.35
N VAL A 32 -5.89 9.36 1.87
CA VAL A 32 -6.97 9.95 2.64
C VAL A 32 -8.01 8.88 3.00
N TYR A 33 -8.65 9.05 4.15
CA TYR A 33 -9.66 8.15 4.67
C TYR A 33 -10.63 8.88 5.59
N ASN A 34 -11.86 8.37 5.70
CA ASN A 34 -12.85 8.91 6.63
C ASN A 34 -12.70 8.21 8.00
N SER A 35 -12.37 8.96 9.02
CA SER A 35 -12.29 8.50 10.41
C SER A 35 -12.95 9.49 11.36
N ASN A 36 -13.26 9.05 12.58
CA ASN A 36 -13.82 9.91 13.64
C ASN A 36 -12.74 10.65 14.44
N THR A 37 -11.49 10.68 13.93
CA THR A 37 -10.38 11.38 14.57
C THR A 37 -10.00 12.62 13.77
N GLY A 38 -9.23 13.52 14.37
CA GLY A 38 -8.72 14.70 13.66
C GLY A 38 -7.74 14.41 12.53
N LYS A 39 -7.17 13.20 12.48
CA LYS A 39 -6.23 12.79 11.42
C LYS A 39 -6.99 12.00 10.34
N GLN A 40 -7.13 12.61 9.16
CA GLN A 40 -7.87 12.06 8.01
C GLN A 40 -6.95 11.61 6.86
N SER A 41 -5.63 11.64 7.07
CA SER A 41 -4.67 11.24 6.05
C SER A 41 -3.37 10.69 6.62
N ARG A 42 -2.67 9.93 5.78
CA ARG A 42 -1.26 9.57 5.93
C ARG A 42 -0.54 9.83 4.61
N LEU A 43 0.76 10.02 4.65
CA LEU A 43 1.59 10.05 3.48
C LEU A 43 2.20 8.68 3.22
N ILE A 44 2.43 8.37 1.95
CA ILE A 44 3.18 7.22 1.50
C ILE A 44 4.32 7.78 0.67
N SER A 45 5.56 7.56 1.08
CA SER A 45 6.74 8.11 0.43
C SER A 45 7.67 7.02 -0.09
N TRP A 46 8.20 7.23 -1.30
CA TRP A 46 9.15 6.36 -1.97
C TRP A 46 10.54 6.97 -1.91
N TRP A 47 11.51 6.21 -1.43
CA TRP A 47 12.89 6.64 -1.22
C TRP A 47 13.84 5.73 -2.00
N GLY A 48 14.68 6.34 -2.84
CA GLY A 48 15.61 5.61 -3.71
C GLY A 48 14.96 4.76 -4.81
N CYS A 49 13.64 4.86 -4.98
CA CYS A 49 12.89 4.25 -6.07
C CYS A 49 11.68 5.12 -6.44
N LYS A 50 11.17 4.92 -7.66
CA LYS A 50 10.00 5.65 -8.17
C LYS A 50 8.89 4.68 -8.55
N PRO A 51 7.65 4.87 -8.07
CA PRO A 51 6.54 4.00 -8.44
C PRO A 51 6.12 4.21 -9.91
N ASP A 52 5.76 3.13 -10.59
CA ASP A 52 5.09 3.22 -11.89
C ASP A 52 3.57 3.15 -11.72
N PHE A 53 2.92 4.28 -11.64
CA PHE A 53 1.47 4.39 -11.49
C PHE A 53 0.67 3.87 -12.69
N ARG A 54 1.32 3.55 -13.82
CA ARG A 54 0.67 2.94 -14.99
C ARG A 54 0.35 1.46 -14.77
N LYS A 55 1.06 0.79 -13.85
CA LYS A 55 0.85 -0.63 -13.51
C LYS A 55 -0.50 -0.89 -12.81
N VAL A 56 -1.13 0.17 -12.25
CA VAL A 56 -2.42 0.06 -11.56
C VAL A 56 -3.45 0.95 -12.23
N ARG A 57 -4.66 0.42 -12.45
CA ARG A 57 -5.78 1.14 -13.07
C ARG A 57 -6.86 1.45 -12.04
N GLN A 58 -7.51 2.60 -12.24
CA GLN A 58 -8.69 3.02 -11.49
C GLN A 58 -9.83 3.36 -12.48
N PRO A 59 -11.10 3.25 -12.07
CA PRO A 59 -12.22 3.61 -12.93
C PRO A 59 -12.11 5.03 -13.46
N TYR A 60 -12.57 5.23 -14.69
CA TYR A 60 -12.71 6.59 -15.23
C TYR A 60 -13.78 7.35 -14.44
N LYS A 61 -13.48 8.61 -14.08
CA LYS A 61 -14.40 9.45 -13.31
C LYS A 61 -15.55 10.02 -14.14
N ASN A 62 -15.30 10.32 -15.43
CA ASN A 62 -16.30 10.93 -16.32
C ASN A 62 -16.47 10.08 -17.59
N LEU A 63 -17.42 9.16 -17.54
CA LEU A 63 -17.72 8.28 -18.66
C LEU A 63 -18.32 8.99 -19.88
N ASN A 64 -18.84 10.22 -19.72
CA ASN A 64 -19.40 11.01 -20.81
C ASN A 64 -18.36 11.84 -21.58
N ASP A 65 -17.10 11.87 -21.13
CA ASP A 65 -16.02 12.54 -21.86
C ASP A 65 -15.68 11.75 -23.14
N LYS A 66 -15.76 12.39 -24.30
CA LYS A 66 -15.50 11.78 -25.60
C LYS A 66 -14.11 11.11 -25.71
N ARG A 67 -13.08 11.68 -25.04
CA ARG A 67 -11.73 11.09 -25.01
C ARG A 67 -11.72 9.79 -24.21
N ILE A 68 -12.52 9.72 -23.14
CA ILE A 68 -12.66 8.52 -22.32
C ILE A 68 -13.45 7.46 -23.07
N GLN A 69 -14.54 7.84 -23.74
CA GLN A 69 -15.30 6.91 -24.59
C GLN A 69 -14.43 6.30 -25.69
N LYS A 70 -13.58 7.09 -26.35
CA LYS A 70 -12.61 6.60 -27.33
C LYS A 70 -11.66 5.56 -26.69
N ARG A 71 -11.12 5.84 -25.49
CA ARG A 71 -10.23 4.91 -24.78
C ARG A 71 -10.93 3.60 -24.41
N ILE A 72 -12.19 3.67 -23.99
CA ILE A 72 -13.00 2.48 -23.69
C ILE A 72 -13.23 1.67 -24.96
N ALA A 73 -13.55 2.31 -26.10
CA ALA A 73 -13.68 1.66 -27.38
C ALA A 73 -12.37 1.00 -27.86
N GLU A 74 -11.22 1.54 -27.47
CA GLU A 74 -9.88 0.95 -27.67
C GLU A 74 -9.54 -0.18 -26.66
N GLY A 75 -10.50 -0.62 -25.84
CA GLY A 75 -10.33 -1.71 -24.85
C GLY A 75 -9.59 -1.31 -23.57
N LYS A 76 -9.39 -0.02 -23.28
CA LYS A 76 -8.73 0.45 -22.05
C LYS A 76 -9.72 0.44 -20.89
N THR A 77 -9.36 -0.26 -19.81
CA THR A 77 -10.23 -0.53 -18.65
C THR A 77 -10.24 0.54 -17.57
N GLY A 78 -9.40 1.58 -17.67
CA GLY A 78 -9.34 2.65 -16.66
C GLY A 78 -8.17 3.62 -16.85
N ALA A 79 -8.13 4.64 -16.01
CA ALA A 79 -7.02 5.57 -15.90
C ALA A 79 -5.90 4.99 -15.02
N LYS A 80 -4.66 5.47 -15.18
CA LYS A 80 -3.61 5.21 -14.19
C LYS A 80 -4.02 5.81 -12.83
N ILE A 81 -3.49 5.29 -11.73
CA ILE A 81 -3.65 5.96 -10.43
C ILE A 81 -2.77 7.21 -10.37
N TYR A 82 -3.05 8.07 -9.40
CA TYR A 82 -2.35 9.34 -9.17
C TYR A 82 -1.78 9.36 -7.74
N ASP A 83 -1.28 10.49 -7.30
CA ASP A 83 -0.68 10.74 -6.00
C ASP A 83 -1.69 11.05 -4.87
N TRP A 84 -2.97 10.75 -5.10
CA TRP A 84 -4.04 10.90 -4.12
C TRP A 84 -4.90 9.63 -4.11
N TRP A 85 -4.96 8.93 -2.96
CA TRP A 85 -5.71 7.69 -2.79
C TRP A 85 -6.77 7.85 -1.71
N ASN A 86 -8.04 7.67 -2.07
CA ASN A 86 -9.16 7.65 -1.13
C ASN A 86 -9.50 6.18 -0.83
N ILE A 87 -8.96 5.66 0.26
CA ILE A 87 -9.13 4.26 0.70
C ILE A 87 -9.44 4.29 2.19
N ASN A 88 -10.59 3.76 2.58
CA ASN A 88 -10.98 3.72 3.99
C ASN A 88 -10.03 2.86 4.82
N GLN A 89 -9.84 3.25 6.09
CA GLN A 89 -9.14 2.42 7.05
C GLN A 89 -9.91 1.10 7.31
N VAL A 90 -9.19 0.08 7.75
CA VAL A 90 -9.80 -1.18 8.18
C VAL A 90 -10.61 -0.94 9.44
N LYS A 91 -11.93 -1.08 9.34
CA LYS A 91 -12.89 -0.96 10.45
C LYS A 91 -13.23 -2.33 11.02
N ASN A 92 -13.83 -2.38 12.20
CA ASN A 92 -14.18 -3.64 12.89
C ASN A 92 -15.11 -4.56 12.05
N VAL A 93 -15.89 -3.98 11.14
CA VAL A 93 -16.78 -4.72 10.23
C VAL A 93 -16.10 -5.14 8.91
N SER A 94 -14.84 -4.79 8.70
CA SER A 94 -14.12 -5.14 7.47
C SER A 94 -13.78 -6.64 7.46
N LYS A 95 -13.98 -7.30 6.32
CA LYS A 95 -13.66 -8.74 6.15
C LYS A 95 -12.18 -9.07 6.38
N GLU A 96 -11.29 -8.10 6.10
CA GLU A 96 -9.83 -8.23 6.29
C GLU A 96 -9.36 -7.93 7.73
N LYS A 97 -10.29 -7.53 8.64
CA LYS A 97 -9.94 -7.11 10.01
C LYS A 97 -9.34 -8.23 10.81
N THR A 98 -8.19 -7.96 11.44
CA THR A 98 -7.56 -8.79 12.47
C THR A 98 -7.65 -8.10 13.83
N GLU A 99 -7.12 -8.73 14.87
CA GLU A 99 -7.05 -8.13 16.21
C GLU A 99 -6.02 -6.98 16.32
N HIS A 100 -5.20 -6.75 15.29
CA HIS A 100 -4.24 -5.66 15.31
C HIS A 100 -4.93 -4.29 15.26
N PRO A 101 -4.62 -3.34 16.16
CA PRO A 101 -5.35 -2.08 16.29
C PRO A 101 -5.16 -1.13 15.09
N CYS A 102 -3.98 -1.14 14.47
CA CYS A 102 -3.58 -0.20 13.42
C CYS A 102 -3.31 -0.91 12.08
N GLN A 103 -4.20 -1.80 11.67
CA GLN A 103 -4.05 -2.52 10.41
C GLN A 103 -4.15 -1.58 9.19
N ILE A 104 -3.18 -1.69 8.28
CA ILE A 104 -3.21 -1.02 6.98
C ILE A 104 -4.10 -1.82 6.02
N PRO A 105 -4.96 -1.16 5.21
CA PRO A 105 -5.80 -1.84 4.22
C PRO A 105 -4.98 -2.59 3.16
N GLU A 106 -5.44 -3.79 2.80
CA GLU A 106 -4.81 -4.60 1.74
C GLU A 106 -4.74 -3.86 0.40
N GLU A 107 -5.73 -3.02 0.09
CA GLU A 107 -5.75 -2.20 -1.12
C GLU A 107 -4.57 -1.21 -1.16
N VAL A 108 -4.21 -0.58 -0.03
CA VAL A 108 -3.07 0.35 0.04
C VAL A 108 -1.78 -0.39 -0.26
N ILE A 109 -1.54 -1.51 0.43
CA ILE A 109 -0.33 -2.32 0.23
C ILE A 109 -0.28 -2.90 -1.20
N GLY A 110 -1.41 -3.37 -1.72
CA GLY A 110 -1.49 -3.87 -3.09
C GLY A 110 -1.12 -2.83 -4.15
N LYS A 111 -1.54 -1.57 -3.97
CA LYS A 111 -1.12 -0.47 -4.85
C LYS A 111 0.38 -0.19 -4.73
N ILE A 112 0.93 -0.18 -3.51
CA ILE A 112 2.37 0.02 -3.28
C ILE A 112 3.16 -1.08 -4.00
N ILE A 113 2.89 -2.35 -3.73
CA ILE A 113 3.64 -3.47 -4.31
C ILE A 113 3.53 -3.44 -5.84
N LYS A 114 2.31 -3.38 -6.39
CA LYS A 114 2.08 -3.39 -7.84
C LYS A 114 2.75 -2.24 -8.59
N THR A 115 2.93 -1.08 -7.95
CA THR A 115 3.57 0.07 -8.59
C THR A 115 5.08 0.11 -8.41
N THR A 116 5.63 -0.68 -7.48
CA THR A 116 7.04 -0.57 -7.07
C THR A 116 7.83 -1.83 -7.35
N ALA A 117 7.27 -3.00 -7.03
CA ALA A 117 7.99 -4.25 -7.14
C ALA A 117 8.10 -4.71 -8.60
N GLU A 118 9.25 -5.32 -8.91
CA GLU A 118 9.51 -6.04 -10.15
C GLU A 118 9.40 -7.55 -9.90
N GLU A 119 9.25 -8.33 -10.96
CA GLU A 119 9.18 -9.79 -10.88
C GLU A 119 10.39 -10.38 -10.13
N ASN A 120 10.15 -11.45 -9.37
CA ASN A 120 11.18 -12.19 -8.59
C ASN A 120 11.88 -11.38 -7.48
N GLN A 121 11.34 -10.23 -7.09
CA GLN A 121 11.83 -9.51 -5.91
C GLN A 121 11.21 -10.05 -4.63
N THR A 122 11.99 -10.04 -3.54
CA THR A 122 11.50 -10.33 -2.19
C THR A 122 11.01 -9.05 -1.53
N ILE A 123 9.81 -9.08 -0.97
CA ILE A 123 9.23 -7.96 -0.21
C ILE A 123 9.63 -8.11 1.26
N ILE A 124 10.27 -7.08 1.80
CA ILE A 124 10.70 -7.05 3.20
C ILE A 124 9.85 -6.05 3.97
N ASP A 125 9.22 -6.51 5.07
CA ASP A 125 8.49 -5.66 6.00
C ASP A 125 9.10 -5.76 7.39
N VAL A 126 9.72 -4.67 7.85
CA VAL A 126 10.42 -4.62 9.14
C VAL A 126 9.52 -4.25 10.33
N PHE A 127 8.22 -3.96 10.06
CA PHE A 127 7.20 -3.65 11.06
C PHE A 127 5.88 -4.32 10.68
N ALA A 128 5.89 -5.65 10.57
CA ALA A 128 4.83 -6.42 9.91
C ALA A 128 3.45 -6.31 10.56
N GLY A 129 3.37 -6.10 11.89
CA GLY A 129 2.13 -5.94 12.63
C GLY A 129 1.11 -7.05 12.35
N SER A 130 0.02 -6.72 11.67
CA SER A 130 -1.00 -7.69 11.28
C SER A 130 -0.63 -8.58 10.07
N GLY A 131 0.54 -8.37 9.45
CA GLY A 131 1.00 -9.12 8.28
C GLY A 131 0.28 -8.75 6.98
N THR A 132 -0.24 -7.54 6.86
CA THR A 132 -0.94 -7.13 5.62
C THR A 132 0.00 -7.17 4.43
N THR A 133 1.24 -6.71 4.59
CA THR A 133 2.25 -6.74 3.52
C THR A 133 2.54 -8.17 3.08
N SER A 134 2.79 -9.07 4.02
CA SER A 134 3.10 -10.48 3.75
C SER A 134 1.94 -11.18 3.01
N LYS A 135 0.71 -10.96 3.51
CA LYS A 135 -0.48 -11.53 2.90
C LYS A 135 -0.69 -11.05 1.46
N VAL A 136 -0.60 -9.73 1.24
CA VAL A 136 -0.81 -9.15 -0.09
C VAL A 136 0.32 -9.53 -1.06
N ALA A 137 1.57 -9.55 -0.59
CA ALA A 137 2.69 -10.00 -1.40
C ALA A 137 2.57 -11.47 -1.79
N TYR A 138 2.18 -12.35 -0.86
CA TYR A 138 1.89 -13.75 -1.13
C TYR A 138 0.78 -13.92 -2.20
N ASP A 139 -0.34 -13.19 -2.05
CA ASP A 139 -1.44 -13.21 -3.03
C ASP A 139 -1.02 -12.72 -4.43
N LEU A 140 0.02 -11.90 -4.50
CA LEU A 140 0.59 -11.39 -5.74
C LEU A 140 1.76 -12.24 -6.29
N GLY A 141 2.11 -13.34 -5.61
CA GLY A 141 3.16 -14.28 -6.02
C GLY A 141 4.59 -13.83 -5.67
N TYR A 142 4.76 -12.95 -4.68
CA TYR A 142 6.07 -12.52 -4.19
C TYR A 142 6.50 -13.30 -2.95
N ASP A 143 7.78 -13.58 -2.83
CA ASP A 143 8.40 -13.99 -1.58
C ASP A 143 8.42 -12.85 -0.57
N THR A 144 8.29 -13.18 0.73
CA THR A 144 8.29 -12.17 1.79
C THR A 144 9.21 -12.53 2.95
N ILE A 145 9.81 -11.50 3.53
CA ILE A 145 10.51 -11.59 4.83
C ILE A 145 9.87 -10.53 5.73
N SER A 146 9.32 -10.97 6.86
CA SER A 146 8.60 -10.11 7.78
C SER A 146 9.18 -10.17 9.17
N TYR A 147 9.36 -9.01 9.79
CA TYR A 147 9.83 -8.87 11.16
C TYR A 147 8.71 -8.31 12.04
N GLU A 148 8.44 -8.99 13.14
CA GLU A 148 7.48 -8.57 14.15
C GLU A 148 8.00 -8.97 15.53
N VAL A 149 7.94 -8.07 16.50
CA VAL A 149 8.45 -8.29 17.85
C VAL A 149 7.42 -8.96 18.75
N ASP A 150 6.13 -8.70 18.52
CA ASP A 150 5.06 -9.27 19.32
C ASP A 150 4.65 -10.65 18.77
N LYS A 151 4.88 -11.69 19.62
CA LYS A 151 4.52 -13.07 19.27
C LYS A 151 3.05 -13.24 18.86
N LYS A 152 2.13 -12.53 19.50
CA LYS A 152 0.69 -12.57 19.15
C LYS A 152 0.47 -12.14 17.69
N TYR A 153 1.17 -11.12 17.23
CA TYR A 153 1.07 -10.67 15.83
C TYR A 153 1.80 -11.61 14.88
N CYS A 154 2.90 -12.23 15.29
CA CYS A 154 3.52 -13.31 14.50
C CYS A 154 2.54 -14.46 14.26
N ASP A 155 1.77 -14.86 15.27
CA ASP A 155 0.76 -15.93 15.15
C ASP A 155 -0.38 -15.51 14.19
N ILE A 156 -0.80 -14.23 14.21
CA ILE A 156 -1.77 -13.68 13.26
C ILE A 156 -1.22 -13.71 11.83
N ILE A 157 0.05 -13.35 11.61
CA ILE A 157 0.70 -13.39 10.28
C ILE A 157 0.66 -14.82 9.74
N ASN A 158 1.11 -15.79 10.54
CA ASN A 158 1.14 -17.20 10.15
C ASN A 158 -0.25 -17.69 9.77
N LYS A 159 -1.27 -17.39 10.58
CA LYS A 159 -2.65 -17.73 10.29
C LYS A 159 -3.16 -17.14 8.99
N ARG A 160 -2.86 -15.88 8.71
CA ARG A 160 -3.28 -15.19 7.47
C ARG A 160 -2.66 -15.77 6.21
N ILE A 161 -1.45 -16.29 6.30
CA ILE A 161 -0.69 -16.81 5.13
C ILE A 161 -0.95 -18.30 4.94
N TYR A 162 -0.85 -19.12 6.00
CA TYR A 162 -0.77 -20.58 5.88
C TYR A 162 -2.10 -21.32 6.12
N GLU A 163 -3.07 -20.74 6.81
CA GLU A 163 -4.35 -21.41 7.10
C GLU A 163 -5.44 -21.25 6.01
N ARG A 164 -5.17 -20.52 4.93
CA ARG A 164 -6.10 -20.36 3.80
C ARG A 164 -6.07 -21.50 2.78
N GLY A 165 -5.19 -22.46 2.96
CA GLY A 165 -5.02 -23.63 2.07
C GLY A 165 -5.73 -24.89 2.53
N LYS A 166 -6.65 -24.78 3.53
CA LYS A 166 -7.48 -25.90 3.99
C LYS A 166 -8.96 -25.66 3.76
#